data_d190d101aa94c022b9f19569447e1576
#
_entry.id   d190d101aa94c022b9f19569447e1576
#
_cell.length_a   1.000
_cell.length_b   1.000
_cell.length_c   1.000
_cell.angle_alpha   90.00
_cell.angle_beta   90.00
_cell.angle_gamma   90.00
#
_symmetry.space_group_name_H-M   'P 1'
#
loop_
_entity.id
_entity.type
_entity.pdbx_description
1 polymer ?
#
loop_
_entity_poly.entity_id
_entity_poly.type
_entity_poly.pdbx_seq_one_letter_code
_entity_poly.pdbx_strand_id
1 'polypeptide(L)'
;MSVFLRRSRRCPRTFQHCRLFSRTHGETPRHDTVELSYSSILPENGNATEKPLVILHGLFGSKRNWGSICKALHRDMPDRPLYALDMRNHGASPHASPMTYEAMAADVRKFIMDKGLKDVALLGHSMGGKAAMAYALSLKANGETSIPLSQLIVLDIAPSIGSLSSDFIQYIHVMQKIEDLPPGVIKTRTDADNILKPYESDISIRQFLLTNLKLPSHSKTTQRHDAEEKAKFIVPLGILSYSMEALGSFPYRYNPDDQSVPTTWDGPTLVVKGTKSAYINHKNTPAFRAFFPNMQLEELDAGHWVHAEKPTEFRKLVVDFLNES
;
A
#
# COMPACT_ATOMS: atom_id res chain seq x y z
N MET A 1 76.40 -27.31 14.69
CA MET A 1 75.41 -26.31 15.09
C MET A 1 74.37 -26.24 14.02
N SER A 2 73.19 -26.83 14.29
CA SER A 2 72.14 -27.12 13.32
C SER A 2 71.21 -25.95 13.18
N VAL A 3 70.94 -25.53 11.94
CA VAL A 3 69.92 -24.54 11.57
C VAL A 3 68.69 -25.29 11.11
N PHE A 4 67.57 -25.15 11.83
CA PHE A 4 66.28 -25.70 11.46
C PHE A 4 65.54 -24.74 10.49
N LEU A 5 65.34 -25.18 9.24
CA LEU A 5 64.48 -24.57 8.24
C LEU A 5 63.02 -25.00 8.48
N ARG A 6 62.15 -24.08 8.84
CA ARG A 6 60.70 -24.29 8.83
C ARG A 6 60.13 -24.06 7.42
N ARG A 7 59.61 -25.12 6.83
CA ARG A 7 58.81 -25.08 5.59
C ARG A 7 57.44 -24.50 5.87
N SER A 8 57.08 -23.40 5.18
CA SER A 8 55.73 -22.89 5.09
C SER A 8 54.93 -23.74 4.12
N ARG A 9 53.84 -24.33 4.59
CA ARG A 9 52.84 -24.99 3.73
C ARG A 9 51.95 -23.96 3.10
N ARG A 10 51.97 -23.84 1.78
CA ARG A 10 50.98 -23.09 0.95
C ARG A 10 49.70 -23.91 0.90
N CYS A 11 48.60 -23.29 1.26
CA CYS A 11 47.24 -23.78 1.05
C CYS A 11 46.81 -23.46 -0.38
N PRO A 12 46.24 -24.39 -1.16
CA PRO A 12 45.77 -24.10 -2.50
C PRO A 12 44.39 -23.35 -2.43
N ARG A 13 44.31 -22.19 -3.06
CA ARG A 13 43.07 -21.49 -3.30
C ARG A 13 42.26 -22.26 -4.34
N THR A 14 41.20 -22.91 -3.94
CA THR A 14 40.15 -23.41 -4.82
C THR A 14 39.31 -22.22 -5.30
N PHE A 15 39.41 -21.92 -6.59
CA PHE A 15 38.45 -21.02 -7.29
C PHE A 15 37.09 -21.71 -7.32
N GLN A 16 36.14 -21.25 -6.49
CA GLN A 16 34.73 -21.56 -6.68
C GLN A 16 34.24 -20.79 -7.90
N HIS A 17 33.90 -21.52 -8.96
CA HIS A 17 33.19 -21.01 -10.11
C HIS A 17 31.82 -20.50 -9.66
N CYS A 18 31.65 -19.19 -9.66
CA CYS A 18 30.33 -18.57 -9.58
C CYS A 18 29.60 -18.95 -10.88
N ARG A 19 28.69 -19.93 -10.80
CA ARG A 19 27.77 -20.23 -11.89
C ARG A 19 26.85 -19.05 -12.05
N LEU A 20 27.01 -18.30 -13.13
CA LEU A 20 26.00 -17.39 -13.66
C LEU A 20 24.74 -18.22 -13.94
N PHE A 21 23.73 -18.09 -13.13
CA PHE A 21 22.41 -18.59 -13.42
C PHE A 21 21.87 -17.80 -14.62
N SER A 22 21.87 -18.45 -15.78
CA SER A 22 21.09 -18.03 -16.93
C SER A 22 19.63 -17.94 -16.50
N ARG A 23 19.06 -16.74 -16.47
CA ARG A 23 17.62 -16.54 -16.31
C ARG A 23 16.93 -17.10 -17.54
N THR A 24 16.30 -18.26 -17.39
CA THR A 24 15.30 -18.74 -18.32
C THR A 24 14.07 -17.82 -18.22
N HIS A 25 13.66 -17.27 -19.34
CA HIS A 25 12.41 -16.53 -19.48
C HIS A 25 11.24 -17.47 -19.14
N GLY A 26 10.42 -17.13 -18.15
CA GLY A 26 9.12 -17.75 -18.07
C GLY A 26 8.47 -18.01 -16.70
N GLU A 27 9.09 -17.73 -15.55
CA GLU A 27 8.36 -17.81 -14.28
C GLU A 27 8.42 -16.47 -13.55
N THR A 28 7.27 -15.79 -13.47
CA THR A 28 7.07 -14.69 -12.53
C THR A 28 7.38 -15.20 -11.11
N PRO A 29 8.19 -14.48 -10.30
CA PRO A 29 8.43 -14.86 -8.92
C PRO A 29 7.09 -15.09 -8.21
N ARG A 30 6.83 -16.30 -7.72
CA ARG A 30 5.66 -16.56 -6.86
C ARG A 30 5.90 -15.82 -5.56
N HIS A 31 5.24 -14.67 -5.39
CA HIS A 31 5.18 -14.02 -4.09
C HIS A 31 4.22 -14.81 -3.20
N ASP A 32 4.64 -15.12 -1.97
CA ASP A 32 3.73 -15.66 -0.97
C ASP A 32 2.62 -14.64 -0.72
N THR A 33 1.40 -14.99 -1.14
CA THR A 33 0.23 -14.13 -1.00
C THR A 33 -0.40 -14.32 0.37
N VAL A 34 -1.06 -13.27 0.87
CA VAL A 34 -1.85 -13.31 2.10
C VAL A 34 -3.34 -13.18 1.79
N GLU A 35 -4.18 -13.70 2.67
CA GLU A 35 -5.62 -13.47 2.61
C GLU A 35 -5.93 -12.09 3.20
N LEU A 36 -6.41 -11.18 2.34
CA LEU A 36 -6.71 -9.80 2.75
C LEU A 36 -8.05 -9.74 3.51
N SER A 37 -8.01 -9.15 4.69
CA SER A 37 -9.21 -8.79 5.44
C SER A 37 -9.94 -7.63 4.74
N TYR A 38 -11.27 -7.68 4.71
CA TYR A 38 -12.06 -6.66 4.01
C TYR A 38 -13.35 -6.31 4.76
N SER A 39 -13.98 -5.22 4.37
CA SER A 39 -15.37 -4.92 4.62
C SER A 39 -16.10 -4.73 3.30
N SER A 40 -17.36 -5.09 3.23
CA SER A 40 -18.18 -4.94 2.03
C SER A 40 -19.50 -4.25 2.34
N ILE A 41 -20.03 -3.55 1.34
CA ILE A 41 -21.41 -3.11 1.26
C ILE A 41 -21.95 -3.70 -0.05
N LEU A 42 -22.92 -4.59 0.07
CA LEU A 42 -23.47 -5.30 -1.08
C LEU A 42 -24.85 -4.74 -1.43
N PRO A 43 -25.19 -4.68 -2.73
CA PRO A 43 -26.51 -4.33 -3.22
C PRO A 43 -27.62 -5.23 -2.70
N GLU A 44 -28.82 -4.69 -2.55
CA GLU A 44 -30.03 -5.44 -2.16
C GLU A 44 -30.46 -6.46 -3.21
N ASN A 45 -30.09 -6.26 -4.48
CA ASN A 45 -30.36 -7.19 -5.59
C ASN A 45 -29.51 -8.48 -5.54
N GLY A 46 -28.65 -8.64 -4.54
CA GLY A 46 -27.77 -9.80 -4.34
C GLY A 46 -26.50 -9.79 -5.20
N ASN A 47 -26.25 -8.76 -5.99
CA ASN A 47 -24.99 -8.63 -6.73
C ASN A 47 -23.80 -8.56 -5.77
N ALA A 48 -22.86 -9.48 -5.88
CA ALA A 48 -21.63 -9.49 -5.09
C ALA A 48 -20.37 -9.48 -5.95
N THR A 49 -20.47 -9.76 -7.23
CA THR A 49 -19.30 -10.04 -8.09
C THR A 49 -19.19 -9.18 -9.34
N GLU A 50 -20.30 -8.66 -9.85
CA GLU A 50 -20.29 -7.91 -11.11
C GLU A 50 -20.03 -6.42 -10.89
N LYS A 51 -19.07 -5.87 -11.61
CA LYS A 51 -18.67 -4.46 -11.59
C LYS A 51 -18.40 -3.90 -10.18
N PRO A 52 -17.70 -4.61 -9.27
CA PRO A 52 -17.44 -4.09 -7.94
C PRO A 52 -16.46 -2.92 -7.96
N LEU A 53 -16.54 -2.06 -6.93
CA LEU A 53 -15.46 -1.13 -6.60
C LEU A 53 -14.64 -1.70 -5.45
N VAL A 54 -13.36 -1.99 -5.70
CA VAL A 54 -12.39 -2.45 -4.70
C VAL A 54 -11.48 -1.28 -4.31
N ILE A 55 -11.35 -1.04 -2.99
CA ILE A 55 -10.67 0.14 -2.44
C ILE A 55 -9.46 -0.27 -1.61
N LEU A 56 -8.29 0.31 -1.93
CA LEU A 56 -7.00 0.09 -1.29
C LEU A 56 -6.56 1.36 -0.56
N HIS A 57 -6.32 1.26 0.74
CA HIS A 57 -5.88 2.38 1.58
C HIS A 57 -4.38 2.68 1.43
N GLY A 58 -3.93 3.85 1.90
CA GLY A 58 -2.52 4.26 2.01
C GLY A 58 -1.80 3.69 3.23
N LEU A 59 -0.50 4.00 3.34
CA LEU A 59 0.33 3.60 4.48
C LEU A 59 -0.30 4.07 5.80
N PHE A 60 -0.24 3.24 6.83
CA PHE A 60 -0.91 3.39 8.15
C PHE A 60 -2.44 3.40 8.10
N GLY A 61 -3.06 3.27 6.93
CA GLY A 61 -4.50 3.20 6.78
C GLY A 61 -5.07 1.81 7.08
N SER A 62 -6.39 1.72 6.94
CA SER A 62 -7.14 0.47 7.00
C SER A 62 -8.48 0.64 6.29
N LYS A 63 -9.19 -0.47 6.04
CA LYS A 63 -10.56 -0.45 5.52
C LYS A 63 -11.51 0.44 6.33
N ARG A 64 -11.24 0.63 7.64
CA ARG A 64 -12.08 1.47 8.52
C ARG A 64 -12.07 2.94 8.11
N ASN A 65 -10.97 3.43 7.57
CA ASN A 65 -10.85 4.82 7.12
C ASN A 65 -11.79 5.14 5.94
N TRP A 66 -12.20 4.11 5.19
CA TRP A 66 -13.08 4.22 4.03
C TRP A 66 -14.56 4.04 4.34
N GLY A 67 -14.93 3.67 5.58
CA GLY A 67 -16.30 3.29 5.93
C GLY A 67 -17.35 4.37 5.61
N SER A 68 -17.09 5.63 5.90
CA SER A 68 -18.02 6.75 5.61
C SER A 68 -18.14 7.00 4.12
N ILE A 69 -17.02 6.94 3.38
CA ILE A 69 -16.98 7.12 1.93
C ILE A 69 -17.69 5.96 1.23
N CYS A 70 -17.46 4.72 1.65
CA CYS A 70 -18.17 3.56 1.10
C CYS A 70 -19.68 3.68 1.28
N LYS A 71 -20.16 4.10 2.46
CA LYS A 71 -21.60 4.34 2.68
C LYS A 71 -22.15 5.45 1.77
N ALA A 72 -21.39 6.50 1.52
CA ALA A 72 -21.79 7.58 0.64
C ALA A 72 -21.81 7.13 -0.83
N LEU A 73 -20.78 6.45 -1.30
CA LEU A 73 -20.71 5.88 -2.65
C LEU A 73 -21.82 4.85 -2.89
N HIS A 74 -22.16 4.03 -1.90
CA HIS A 74 -23.25 3.07 -2.04
C HIS A 74 -24.62 3.75 -2.22
N ARG A 75 -24.86 4.88 -1.57
CA ARG A 75 -26.09 5.66 -1.82
C ARG A 75 -26.18 6.21 -3.24
N ASP A 76 -25.02 6.57 -3.82
CA ASP A 76 -24.98 7.11 -5.18
C ASP A 76 -24.98 5.98 -6.25
N MET A 77 -24.49 4.80 -5.90
CA MET A 77 -24.36 3.62 -6.78
C MET A 77 -24.90 2.37 -6.05
N PRO A 78 -26.23 2.28 -5.80
CA PRO A 78 -26.79 1.22 -4.94
C PRO A 78 -26.67 -0.19 -5.51
N ASP A 79 -26.48 -0.34 -6.83
CA ASP A 79 -26.33 -1.62 -7.52
C ASP A 79 -24.87 -2.10 -7.64
N ARG A 80 -23.90 -1.31 -7.16
CA ARG A 80 -22.47 -1.62 -7.24
C ARG A 80 -21.95 -2.19 -5.92
N PRO A 81 -21.39 -3.40 -5.90
CA PRO A 81 -20.71 -3.93 -4.72
C PRO A 81 -19.47 -3.11 -4.38
N LEU A 82 -19.28 -2.82 -3.09
CA LEU A 82 -18.12 -2.09 -2.58
C LEU A 82 -17.31 -2.98 -1.65
N TYR A 83 -16.00 -3.04 -1.87
CA TYR A 83 -15.05 -3.77 -1.04
C TYR A 83 -13.92 -2.86 -0.61
N ALA A 84 -13.74 -2.60 0.68
CA ALA A 84 -12.57 -1.93 1.21
C ALA A 84 -11.65 -2.96 1.88
N LEU A 85 -10.40 -3.03 1.44
CA LEU A 85 -9.43 -4.02 1.90
C LEU A 85 -8.51 -3.44 2.97
N ASP A 86 -8.07 -4.28 3.92
CA ASP A 86 -6.83 -4.05 4.66
C ASP A 86 -5.68 -4.64 3.84
N MET A 87 -4.71 -3.85 3.44
CA MET A 87 -3.52 -4.33 2.73
C MET A 87 -2.66 -5.18 3.68
N ARG A 88 -1.75 -6.04 3.15
CA ARG A 88 -0.78 -6.75 4.01
C ARG A 88 -0.13 -5.82 5.02
N ASN A 89 0.12 -6.29 6.22
CA ASN A 89 0.72 -5.52 7.31
C ASN A 89 -0.17 -4.40 7.89
N HIS A 90 -1.45 -4.33 7.53
CA HIS A 90 -2.38 -3.30 8.02
C HIS A 90 -3.70 -3.91 8.50
N GLY A 91 -4.33 -3.20 9.43
CA GLY A 91 -5.66 -3.53 9.93
C GLY A 91 -5.74 -4.94 10.52
N ALA A 92 -6.60 -5.78 9.95
CA ALA A 92 -6.78 -7.18 10.36
C ALA A 92 -6.17 -8.18 9.36
N SER A 93 -5.47 -7.71 8.33
CA SER A 93 -4.75 -8.57 7.39
C SER A 93 -3.46 -9.12 8.00
N PRO A 94 -2.98 -10.30 7.55
CA PRO A 94 -1.76 -10.89 8.06
C PRO A 94 -0.52 -10.00 7.90
N HIS A 95 0.41 -10.13 8.84
CA HIS A 95 1.74 -9.57 8.73
C HIS A 95 2.61 -10.52 7.91
N ALA A 96 3.25 -9.99 6.85
CA ALA A 96 4.08 -10.76 5.94
C ALA A 96 5.18 -9.92 5.27
N SER A 97 6.29 -10.57 4.99
CA SER A 97 7.37 -10.05 4.14
C SER A 97 7.42 -10.85 2.83
N PRO A 98 7.87 -10.26 1.73
CA PRO A 98 8.27 -8.86 1.58
C PRO A 98 7.04 -7.93 1.52
N MET A 99 7.26 -6.63 1.82
CA MET A 99 6.26 -5.58 1.62
C MET A 99 6.64 -4.75 0.39
N THR A 100 6.48 -5.33 -0.79
CA THR A 100 6.72 -4.69 -2.08
C THR A 100 5.42 -4.51 -2.84
N TYR A 101 5.40 -3.66 -3.86
CA TYR A 101 4.19 -3.42 -4.66
C TYR A 101 3.79 -4.64 -5.50
N GLU A 102 4.75 -5.47 -5.93
CA GLU A 102 4.48 -6.74 -6.60
C GLU A 102 3.76 -7.71 -5.65
N ALA A 103 4.22 -7.82 -4.40
CA ALA A 103 3.58 -8.67 -3.41
C ALA A 103 2.17 -8.16 -3.05
N MET A 104 2.00 -6.83 -2.90
CA MET A 104 0.69 -6.22 -2.67
C MET A 104 -0.26 -6.42 -3.86
N ALA A 105 0.23 -6.29 -5.10
CA ALA A 105 -0.54 -6.55 -6.31
C ALA A 105 -0.97 -8.03 -6.40
N ALA A 106 -0.09 -8.97 -6.01
CA ALA A 106 -0.41 -10.38 -5.96
C ALA A 106 -1.50 -10.71 -4.93
N ASP A 107 -1.50 -10.05 -3.76
CA ASP A 107 -2.58 -10.18 -2.77
C ASP A 107 -3.92 -9.67 -3.30
N VAL A 108 -3.91 -8.51 -3.96
CA VAL A 108 -5.13 -7.92 -4.57
C VAL A 108 -5.65 -8.86 -5.66
N ARG A 109 -4.76 -9.39 -6.51
CA ARG A 109 -5.12 -10.40 -7.51
C ARG A 109 -5.79 -11.61 -6.87
N LYS A 110 -5.15 -12.17 -5.83
CA LYS A 110 -5.72 -13.32 -5.09
C LYS A 110 -7.12 -13.01 -4.59
N PHE A 111 -7.32 -11.84 -3.96
CA PHE A 111 -8.62 -11.43 -3.46
C PHE A 111 -9.68 -11.37 -4.57
N ILE A 112 -9.35 -10.74 -5.71
CA ILE A 112 -10.26 -10.62 -6.86
C ILE A 112 -10.64 -12.01 -7.40
N MET A 113 -9.65 -12.89 -7.56
CA MET A 113 -9.87 -14.24 -8.08
C MET A 113 -10.68 -15.13 -7.10
N ASP A 114 -10.30 -15.13 -5.82
CA ASP A 114 -10.98 -15.93 -4.79
C ASP A 114 -12.44 -15.52 -4.60
N LYS A 115 -12.77 -14.24 -4.84
CA LYS A 115 -14.14 -13.71 -4.79
C LYS A 115 -14.89 -13.85 -6.12
N GLY A 116 -14.23 -14.28 -7.20
CA GLY A 116 -14.83 -14.37 -8.52
C GLY A 116 -15.31 -13.02 -9.06
N LEU A 117 -14.61 -11.93 -8.71
CA LEU A 117 -15.01 -10.57 -9.12
C LEU A 117 -14.73 -10.36 -10.60
N LYS A 118 -15.65 -9.66 -11.29
CA LYS A 118 -15.58 -9.38 -12.72
C LYS A 118 -15.77 -7.89 -12.98
N ASP A 119 -15.14 -7.37 -14.03
CA ASP A 119 -15.23 -5.96 -14.42
C ASP A 119 -14.94 -5.01 -13.26
N VAL A 120 -13.88 -5.31 -12.51
CA VAL A 120 -13.48 -4.61 -11.29
C VAL A 120 -13.07 -3.17 -11.58
N ALA A 121 -13.64 -2.21 -10.88
CA ALA A 121 -13.04 -0.91 -10.69
C ALA A 121 -12.12 -0.95 -9.46
N LEU A 122 -10.84 -0.60 -9.63
CA LEU A 122 -9.86 -0.63 -8.56
C LEU A 122 -9.44 0.79 -8.18
N LEU A 123 -9.68 1.18 -6.94
CA LEU A 123 -9.32 2.48 -6.40
C LEU A 123 -8.21 2.33 -5.37
N GLY A 124 -7.13 3.09 -5.52
CA GLY A 124 -6.04 3.08 -4.55
C GLY A 124 -5.58 4.48 -4.16
N HIS A 125 -5.38 4.71 -2.86
CA HIS A 125 -4.79 5.93 -2.32
C HIS A 125 -3.33 5.71 -1.93
N SER A 126 -2.43 6.61 -2.37
CA SER A 126 -1.03 6.60 -1.95
C SER A 126 -0.37 5.23 -2.17
N MET A 127 0.11 4.53 -1.12
CA MET A 127 0.62 3.16 -1.18
C MET A 127 -0.37 2.22 -1.91
N GLY A 128 -1.67 2.28 -1.58
CA GLY A 128 -2.70 1.50 -2.27
C GLY A 128 -2.82 1.88 -3.76
N GLY A 129 -2.57 3.14 -4.11
CA GLY A 129 -2.52 3.61 -5.50
C GLY A 129 -1.36 3.00 -6.28
N LYS A 130 -0.15 2.95 -5.70
CA LYS A 130 0.97 2.24 -6.32
C LYS A 130 0.70 0.73 -6.45
N ALA A 131 0.08 0.10 -5.44
CA ALA A 131 -0.31 -1.31 -5.53
C ALA A 131 -1.35 -1.56 -6.64
N ALA A 132 -2.35 -0.68 -6.77
CA ALA A 132 -3.35 -0.76 -7.84
C ALA A 132 -2.74 -0.59 -9.23
N MET A 133 -1.83 0.39 -9.40
CA MET A 133 -1.09 0.58 -10.65
C MET A 133 -0.19 -0.61 -10.97
N ALA A 134 0.52 -1.17 -9.98
CA ALA A 134 1.35 -2.36 -10.15
C ALA A 134 0.51 -3.57 -10.58
N TYR A 135 -0.67 -3.75 -9.99
CA TYR A 135 -1.62 -4.78 -10.41
C TYR A 135 -2.07 -4.59 -11.86
N ALA A 136 -2.53 -3.40 -12.24
CA ALA A 136 -2.98 -3.11 -13.60
C ALA A 136 -1.89 -3.41 -14.66
N LEU A 137 -0.66 -2.98 -14.41
CA LEU A 137 0.46 -3.23 -15.32
C LEU A 137 0.87 -4.70 -15.37
N SER A 138 0.73 -5.44 -14.26
CA SER A 138 1.07 -6.86 -14.21
C SER A 138 0.17 -7.74 -15.08
N LEU A 139 -1.08 -7.34 -15.32
CA LEU A 139 -2.03 -8.10 -16.15
C LEU A 139 -1.52 -8.26 -17.59
N LYS A 140 -1.03 -7.18 -18.18
CA LYS A 140 -0.46 -7.19 -19.54
C LYS A 140 0.90 -7.89 -19.58
N ALA A 141 1.75 -7.65 -18.59
CA ALA A 141 3.06 -8.28 -18.50
C ALA A 141 2.99 -9.81 -18.42
N ASN A 142 1.94 -10.34 -17.79
CA ASN A 142 1.69 -11.79 -17.67
C ASN A 142 0.93 -12.41 -18.85
N GLY A 143 0.57 -11.62 -19.86
CA GLY A 143 -0.17 -12.09 -21.03
C GLY A 143 -1.58 -12.60 -20.70
N GLU A 144 -2.22 -12.04 -19.69
CA GLU A 144 -3.56 -12.46 -19.30
C GLU A 144 -4.60 -12.08 -20.34
N THR A 145 -5.34 -13.07 -20.82
CA THR A 145 -6.39 -12.89 -21.83
C THR A 145 -7.75 -12.52 -21.22
N SER A 146 -7.98 -12.90 -19.96
CA SER A 146 -9.17 -12.51 -19.20
C SER A 146 -8.77 -11.52 -18.12
N ILE A 147 -9.00 -10.24 -18.37
CA ILE A 147 -8.63 -9.16 -17.47
C ILE A 147 -9.85 -8.81 -16.61
N PRO A 148 -9.84 -9.11 -15.29
CA PRO A 148 -10.97 -8.78 -14.43
C PRO A 148 -11.04 -7.28 -14.09
N LEU A 149 -10.01 -6.48 -14.40
CA LEU A 149 -9.95 -5.04 -14.16
C LEU A 149 -10.57 -4.29 -15.35
N SER A 150 -11.55 -3.44 -15.09
CA SER A 150 -12.21 -2.57 -16.08
C SER A 150 -11.80 -1.10 -15.96
N GLN A 151 -11.60 -0.61 -14.75
CA GLN A 151 -11.32 0.81 -14.48
C GLN A 151 -10.30 0.93 -13.35
N LEU A 152 -9.42 1.95 -13.43
CA LEU A 152 -8.42 2.25 -12.42
C LEU A 152 -8.63 3.68 -11.88
N ILE A 153 -8.60 3.83 -10.55
CA ILE A 153 -8.67 5.14 -9.89
C ILE A 153 -7.47 5.27 -8.95
N VAL A 154 -6.65 6.29 -9.16
CA VAL A 154 -5.42 6.54 -8.40
C VAL A 154 -5.52 7.88 -7.68
N LEU A 155 -5.38 7.86 -6.34
CA LEU A 155 -5.46 9.05 -5.53
C LEU A 155 -4.07 9.47 -5.04
N ASP A 156 -3.65 10.61 -5.52
CA ASP A 156 -2.53 11.44 -5.09
C ASP A 156 -1.19 10.71 -4.90
N ILE A 157 -0.83 9.87 -5.87
CA ILE A 157 0.47 9.21 -5.96
C ILE A 157 0.85 8.94 -7.41
N ALA A 158 2.14 9.01 -7.74
CA ALA A 158 2.65 8.73 -9.09
C ALA A 158 3.30 7.35 -9.21
N PRO A 159 3.32 6.74 -10.42
CA PRO A 159 4.04 5.50 -10.73
C PRO A 159 5.54 5.79 -10.90
N SER A 160 6.16 6.32 -9.86
CA SER A 160 7.56 6.75 -9.89
C SER A 160 8.36 6.16 -8.74
N ILE A 161 9.67 6.02 -8.99
CA ILE A 161 10.65 5.62 -7.99
C ILE A 161 11.12 6.88 -7.28
N GLY A 162 11.13 6.85 -5.96
CA GLY A 162 11.61 7.94 -5.11
C GLY A 162 11.85 7.44 -3.69
N SER A 163 12.39 8.28 -2.83
CA SER A 163 12.42 7.99 -1.40
C SER A 163 11.03 8.17 -0.80
N LEU A 164 10.71 7.36 0.21
CA LEU A 164 9.56 7.65 1.06
C LEU A 164 9.78 9.04 1.71
N SER A 165 8.69 9.81 1.90
CA SER A 165 8.78 11.11 2.56
C SER A 165 9.45 10.97 3.93
N SER A 166 10.28 11.96 4.28
CA SER A 166 10.94 12.05 5.60
C SER A 166 9.93 11.93 6.75
N ASP A 167 8.72 12.46 6.55
CA ASP A 167 7.66 12.46 7.56
C ASP A 167 7.21 11.02 7.89
N PHE A 168 7.02 10.17 6.86
CA PHE A 168 6.65 8.77 7.09
C PHE A 168 7.75 7.98 7.83
N ILE A 169 9.02 8.25 7.50
CA ILE A 169 10.17 7.67 8.21
C ILE A 169 10.14 8.11 9.68
N GLN A 170 9.91 9.39 9.91
CA GLN A 170 9.81 9.97 11.25
C GLN A 170 8.64 9.37 12.04
N TYR A 171 7.47 9.19 11.42
CA TYR A 171 6.32 8.58 12.08
C TYR A 171 6.62 7.15 12.53
N ILE A 172 7.26 6.32 11.70
CA ILE A 172 7.69 4.96 12.09
C ILE A 172 8.59 5.02 13.32
N HIS A 173 9.60 5.90 13.32
CA HIS A 173 10.52 6.05 14.46
C HIS A 173 9.82 6.48 15.74
N VAL A 174 8.88 7.43 15.66
CA VAL A 174 8.15 7.90 16.86
C VAL A 174 7.20 6.83 17.36
N MET A 175 6.52 6.10 16.47
CA MET A 175 5.68 4.97 16.83
C MET A 175 6.49 3.86 17.52
N GLN A 176 7.69 3.53 17.02
CA GLN A 176 8.62 2.60 17.68
C GLN A 176 9.02 3.09 19.07
N LYS A 177 9.37 4.38 19.19
CA LYS A 177 9.67 5.01 20.49
C LYS A 177 8.52 4.86 21.49
N ILE A 178 7.26 4.98 21.03
CA ILE A 178 6.08 4.77 21.89
C ILE A 178 5.97 3.31 22.35
N GLU A 179 6.23 2.33 21.46
CA GLU A 179 6.21 0.89 21.83
C GLU A 179 7.34 0.50 22.79
N ASP A 180 8.48 1.18 22.72
CA ASP A 180 9.65 0.90 23.56
C ASP A 180 9.50 1.43 24.99
N LEU A 181 8.50 2.29 25.25
CA LEU A 181 8.27 2.83 26.58
C LEU A 181 7.90 1.71 27.58
N PRO A 182 8.27 1.90 28.88
CA PRO A 182 7.91 0.95 29.94
C PRO A 182 6.39 0.74 30.04
N PRO A 183 5.93 -0.42 30.52
CA PRO A 183 4.53 -0.65 30.82
C PRO A 183 3.93 0.45 31.72
N GLY A 184 2.69 0.83 31.44
CA GLY A 184 1.97 1.83 32.23
C GLY A 184 2.32 3.30 31.93
N VAL A 185 3.27 3.59 31.03
CA VAL A 185 3.55 4.97 30.59
C VAL A 185 2.47 5.42 29.61
N ILE A 186 2.09 4.60 28.65
CA ILE A 186 0.99 4.88 27.73
C ILE A 186 -0.28 4.19 28.22
N LYS A 187 -1.16 4.96 28.81
CA LYS A 187 -2.46 4.50 29.33
C LYS A 187 -3.63 4.92 28.43
N THR A 188 -3.47 6.04 27.76
CA THR A 188 -4.49 6.64 26.90
C THR A 188 -3.92 7.03 25.54
N ARG A 189 -4.81 7.24 24.54
CA ARG A 189 -4.40 7.82 23.26
C ARG A 189 -3.82 9.22 23.41
N THR A 190 -4.25 9.98 24.41
CA THR A 190 -3.72 11.32 24.73
C THR A 190 -2.25 11.26 25.13
N ASP A 191 -1.83 10.24 25.89
CA ASP A 191 -0.42 10.07 26.26
C ASP A 191 0.45 9.90 25.01
N ALA A 192 0.02 9.06 24.08
CA ALA A 192 0.72 8.85 22.81
C ALA A 192 0.66 10.10 21.89
N ASP A 193 -0.48 10.82 21.85
CA ASP A 193 -0.63 12.07 21.09
C ASP A 193 0.38 13.11 21.56
N ASN A 194 0.58 13.25 22.89
CA ASN A 194 1.56 14.19 23.43
C ASN A 194 3.00 13.89 23.00
N ILE A 195 3.34 12.61 22.77
CA ILE A 195 4.65 12.21 22.25
C ILE A 195 4.76 12.49 20.74
N LEU A 196 3.66 12.38 19.98
CA LEU A 196 3.64 12.69 18.56
C LEU A 196 3.69 14.19 18.25
N LYS A 197 3.15 15.07 19.11
CA LYS A 197 3.03 16.52 18.88
C LYS A 197 4.31 17.22 18.42
N PRO A 198 5.51 16.93 18.97
CA PRO A 198 6.75 17.58 18.50
C PRO A 198 7.18 17.19 17.09
N TYR A 199 6.63 16.11 16.55
CA TYR A 199 7.01 15.51 15.27
C TYR A 199 5.95 15.75 14.19
N GLU A 200 4.70 15.96 14.57
CA GLU A 200 3.58 16.24 13.68
C GLU A 200 2.64 17.26 14.32
N SER A 201 2.54 18.42 13.69
CA SER A 201 1.72 19.54 14.19
C SER A 201 0.22 19.34 13.91
N ASP A 202 -0.13 18.66 12.79
CA ASP A 202 -1.51 18.45 12.40
C ASP A 202 -2.16 17.36 13.28
N ILE A 203 -3.19 17.77 14.00
CA ILE A 203 -3.95 16.88 14.88
C ILE A 203 -4.62 15.75 14.10
N SER A 204 -5.08 16.00 12.87
CA SER A 204 -5.77 15.01 12.06
C SER A 204 -4.83 13.87 11.66
N ILE A 205 -3.58 14.20 11.32
CA ILE A 205 -2.53 13.22 11.01
C ILE A 205 -2.18 12.41 12.26
N ARG A 206 -1.98 13.07 13.41
CA ARG A 206 -1.71 12.34 14.66
C ARG A 206 -2.85 11.38 15.04
N GLN A 207 -4.10 11.83 14.95
CA GLN A 207 -5.26 10.97 15.22
C GLN A 207 -5.35 9.82 14.22
N PHE A 208 -5.04 10.05 12.95
CA PHE A 208 -4.94 9.00 11.94
C PHE A 208 -3.89 7.94 12.32
N LEU A 209 -2.67 8.33 12.67
CA LEU A 209 -1.62 7.41 13.14
C LEU A 209 -2.08 6.61 14.36
N LEU A 210 -2.72 7.28 15.32
CA LEU A 210 -3.23 6.68 16.57
C LEU A 210 -4.43 5.73 16.36
N THR A 211 -5.06 5.70 15.16
CA THR A 211 -6.03 4.64 14.85
C THR A 211 -5.41 3.25 14.90
N ASN A 212 -4.09 3.16 14.70
CA ASN A 212 -3.31 1.92 14.77
C ASN A 212 -2.86 1.56 16.20
N LEU A 213 -3.05 2.44 17.18
CA LEU A 213 -2.61 2.18 18.55
C LEU A 213 -3.57 1.26 19.30
N LYS A 214 -3.07 0.11 19.73
CA LYS A 214 -3.73 -0.80 20.66
C LYS A 214 -3.22 -0.50 22.07
N LEU A 215 -4.13 -0.05 22.94
CA LEU A 215 -3.84 0.18 24.35
C LEU A 215 -3.89 -1.14 25.12
N PRO A 216 -3.18 -1.24 26.26
CA PRO A 216 -3.31 -2.37 27.18
C PRO A 216 -4.77 -2.59 27.59
N SER A 217 -5.18 -3.85 27.68
CA SER A 217 -6.53 -4.17 28.14
C SER A 217 -6.61 -4.03 29.67
N HIS A 218 -7.52 -3.20 30.16
CA HIS A 218 -7.85 -3.13 31.57
C HIS A 218 -8.84 -4.24 31.93
N SER A 219 -8.41 -5.51 31.90
CA SER A 219 -9.27 -6.61 32.37
C SER A 219 -9.35 -6.61 33.90
N LYS A 220 -10.55 -6.34 34.44
CA LYS A 220 -10.83 -6.40 35.88
C LYS A 220 -10.90 -7.83 36.42
N THR A 221 -10.71 -8.86 35.61
CA THR A 221 -11.09 -10.24 35.95
C THR A 221 -9.95 -11.26 36.05
N THR A 222 -8.70 -10.90 35.78
CA THR A 222 -7.60 -11.86 35.89
C THR A 222 -6.48 -11.32 36.78
N GLN A 223 -6.37 -11.88 38.00
CA GLN A 223 -5.29 -11.65 38.96
C GLN A 223 -3.91 -12.25 38.53
N ARG A 224 -3.62 -12.37 37.25
CA ARG A 224 -2.35 -12.92 36.79
C ARG A 224 -1.80 -12.13 35.60
N HIS A 225 -0.68 -11.44 35.81
CA HIS A 225 0.28 -10.93 34.82
C HIS A 225 -0.10 -9.72 33.95
N ASP A 226 -1.13 -8.92 34.25
CA ASP A 226 -1.47 -7.70 33.47
C ASP A 226 -0.46 -6.54 33.62
N ALA A 227 0.55 -6.70 34.48
CA ALA A 227 1.53 -5.64 34.79
C ALA A 227 2.56 -5.39 33.68
N GLU A 228 2.64 -6.25 32.65
CA GLU A 228 3.64 -6.17 31.60
C GLU A 228 3.08 -5.81 30.20
N GLU A 229 1.75 -5.66 30.06
CA GLU A 229 1.17 -5.32 28.76
C GLU A 229 1.48 -3.87 28.39
N LYS A 230 2.13 -3.67 27.23
CA LYS A 230 2.48 -2.37 26.68
C LYS A 230 1.51 -1.94 25.60
N ALA A 231 1.40 -0.64 25.37
CA ALA A 231 0.79 -0.11 24.15
C ALA A 231 1.56 -0.60 22.93
N LYS A 232 0.85 -1.03 21.88
CA LYS A 232 1.43 -1.54 20.63
C LYS A 232 0.70 -0.98 19.44
N PHE A 233 1.40 -0.81 18.32
CA PHE A 233 0.74 -0.52 17.07
C PHE A 233 0.31 -1.81 16.36
N ILE A 234 -0.85 -1.76 15.69
CA ILE A 234 -1.38 -2.89 14.90
C ILE A 234 -0.47 -3.15 13.69
N VAL A 235 0.04 -2.08 13.07
CA VAL A 235 1.01 -2.18 11.98
C VAL A 235 2.37 -2.67 12.50
N PRO A 236 3.01 -3.66 11.86
CA PRO A 236 4.29 -4.22 12.31
C PRO A 236 5.44 -3.25 11.99
N LEU A 237 5.75 -2.35 12.92
CA LEU A 237 6.72 -1.27 12.72
C LEU A 237 8.09 -1.76 12.26
N GLY A 238 8.53 -2.95 12.72
CA GLY A 238 9.78 -3.57 12.25
C GLY A 238 9.75 -3.91 10.75
N ILE A 239 8.65 -4.50 10.26
CA ILE A 239 8.50 -4.81 8.82
C ILE A 239 8.43 -3.50 8.03
N LEU A 240 7.66 -2.51 8.49
CA LEU A 240 7.54 -1.22 7.81
C LEU A 240 8.88 -0.50 7.72
N SER A 241 9.63 -0.46 8.82
CA SER A 241 10.97 0.15 8.87
C SER A 241 11.94 -0.50 7.87
N TYR A 242 11.93 -1.84 7.79
CA TYR A 242 12.76 -2.58 6.84
C TYR A 242 12.33 -2.38 5.38
N SER A 243 11.05 -2.07 5.14
CA SER A 243 10.46 -1.96 3.80
C SER A 243 10.43 -0.52 3.23
N MET A 244 11.04 0.46 3.90
CA MET A 244 10.96 1.87 3.49
C MET A 244 11.47 2.12 2.07
N GLU A 245 12.55 1.46 1.66
CA GLU A 245 13.07 1.56 0.30
C GLU A 245 12.07 0.98 -0.72
N ALA A 246 11.51 -0.20 -0.44
CA ALA A 246 10.50 -0.83 -1.29
C ALA A 246 9.23 0.02 -1.41
N LEU A 247 8.79 0.67 -0.30
CA LEU A 247 7.64 1.57 -0.29
C LEU A 247 7.90 2.89 -1.06
N GLY A 248 9.15 3.34 -1.14
CA GLY A 248 9.56 4.45 -1.99
C GLY A 248 9.63 4.07 -3.48
N SER A 249 9.82 2.79 -3.79
CA SER A 249 10.03 2.26 -5.13
C SER A 249 8.73 2.15 -5.96
N PHE A 250 8.87 1.68 -7.19
CA PHE A 250 7.80 1.23 -8.08
C PHE A 250 8.36 0.13 -8.99
N PRO A 251 7.63 -0.96 -9.28
CA PRO A 251 8.19 -2.11 -9.99
C PRO A 251 8.51 -1.87 -11.46
N TYR A 252 7.92 -0.83 -12.06
CA TYR A 252 8.11 -0.48 -13.47
C TYR A 252 8.91 0.81 -13.58
N ARG A 253 9.88 0.85 -14.50
CA ARG A 253 10.72 2.02 -14.72
C ARG A 253 10.28 2.75 -15.99
N TYR A 254 10.08 4.05 -15.86
CA TYR A 254 9.95 4.96 -17.00
C TYR A 254 11.32 5.61 -17.27
N ASN A 255 11.81 5.45 -18.48
CA ASN A 255 12.99 6.15 -18.97
C ASN A 255 12.60 6.89 -20.25
N PRO A 256 12.60 8.22 -20.30
CA PRO A 256 12.25 8.99 -21.50
C PRO A 256 13.21 8.76 -22.67
N ASP A 257 14.44 8.32 -22.42
CA ASP A 257 15.46 8.04 -23.42
C ASP A 257 15.38 6.60 -23.97
N ASP A 258 14.55 5.75 -23.38
CA ASP A 258 14.37 4.36 -23.80
C ASP A 258 13.27 4.28 -24.86
N GLN A 259 13.65 3.86 -26.06
CA GLN A 259 12.71 3.67 -27.17
C GLN A 259 11.88 2.38 -27.07
N SER A 260 12.11 1.54 -26.05
CA SER A 260 11.26 0.38 -25.80
C SER A 260 9.85 0.82 -25.38
N VAL A 261 8.83 0.11 -25.89
CA VAL A 261 7.44 0.37 -25.47
C VAL A 261 7.28 -0.08 -24.02
N PRO A 262 6.98 0.82 -23.09
CA PRO A 262 6.76 0.42 -21.70
C PRO A 262 5.54 -0.51 -21.59
N THR A 263 5.50 -1.35 -20.57
CA THR A 263 4.27 -2.06 -20.19
C THR A 263 3.18 -1.02 -19.87
N THR A 264 2.04 -1.08 -20.58
CA THR A 264 0.95 -0.13 -20.45
C THR A 264 -0.31 -0.80 -19.90
N TRP A 265 -1.14 -0.02 -19.24
CA TRP A 265 -2.54 -0.33 -18.99
C TRP A 265 -3.39 0.63 -19.84
N ASP A 266 -4.10 0.08 -20.82
CA ASP A 266 -4.85 0.88 -21.81
C ASP A 266 -6.33 1.09 -21.39
N GLY A 267 -6.75 0.60 -20.23
CA GLY A 267 -8.09 0.81 -19.69
C GLY A 267 -8.29 2.23 -19.15
N PRO A 268 -9.55 2.64 -18.96
CA PRO A 268 -9.88 3.94 -18.38
C PRO A 268 -9.21 4.12 -17.02
N THR A 269 -8.57 5.28 -16.84
CA THR A 269 -7.82 5.59 -15.61
C THR A 269 -8.15 7.01 -15.15
N LEU A 270 -8.67 7.15 -13.92
CA LEU A 270 -8.86 8.43 -13.25
C LEU A 270 -7.70 8.66 -12.26
N VAL A 271 -7.03 9.80 -12.38
CA VAL A 271 -6.02 10.24 -11.43
C VAL A 271 -6.53 11.49 -10.72
N VAL A 272 -6.70 11.44 -9.40
CA VAL A 272 -7.12 12.60 -8.60
C VAL A 272 -5.93 13.10 -7.80
N LYS A 273 -5.54 14.35 -8.05
CA LYS A 273 -4.41 15.02 -7.42
C LYS A 273 -4.87 16.07 -6.43
N GLY A 274 -4.22 16.17 -5.27
CA GLY A 274 -4.31 17.32 -4.38
C GLY A 274 -3.41 18.47 -4.87
N THR A 275 -3.96 19.67 -5.04
CA THR A 275 -3.18 20.83 -5.53
C THR A 275 -2.10 21.28 -4.54
N LYS A 276 -2.27 20.96 -3.26
CA LYS A 276 -1.32 21.24 -2.16
C LYS A 276 -0.36 20.09 -1.89
N SER A 277 -0.49 18.98 -2.65
CA SER A 277 0.36 17.80 -2.53
C SER A 277 1.52 17.83 -3.53
N ALA A 278 2.68 17.31 -3.11
CA ALA A 278 3.87 17.20 -3.95
C ALA A 278 4.00 15.85 -4.67
N TYR A 279 3.13 14.87 -4.39
CA TYR A 279 3.27 13.50 -4.89
C TYR A 279 3.07 13.36 -6.39
N ILE A 280 2.18 14.17 -6.98
CA ILE A 280 2.02 14.27 -8.44
C ILE A 280 2.49 15.65 -8.87
N ASN A 281 3.46 15.71 -9.78
CA ASN A 281 4.09 16.94 -10.23
C ASN A 281 4.57 16.81 -11.69
N HIS A 282 5.07 17.91 -12.27
CA HIS A 282 5.52 17.97 -13.66
C HIS A 282 6.65 16.98 -14.00
N LYS A 283 7.43 16.51 -13.01
CA LYS A 283 8.55 15.56 -13.24
C LYS A 283 8.05 14.12 -13.40
N ASN A 284 6.95 13.75 -12.73
CA ASN A 284 6.44 12.39 -12.72
C ASN A 284 5.15 12.17 -13.54
N THR A 285 4.47 13.25 -13.97
CA THR A 285 3.34 13.18 -14.90
C THR A 285 3.67 12.49 -16.23
N PRO A 286 4.88 12.65 -16.85
CA PRO A 286 5.23 11.90 -18.05
C PRO A 286 5.20 10.37 -17.85
N ALA A 287 5.64 9.88 -16.69
CA ALA A 287 5.56 8.45 -16.38
C ALA A 287 4.10 7.95 -16.32
N PHE A 288 3.17 8.76 -15.78
CA PHE A 288 1.75 8.41 -15.83
C PHE A 288 1.26 8.21 -17.26
N ARG A 289 1.51 9.18 -18.15
CA ARG A 289 1.05 9.11 -19.54
C ARG A 289 1.68 7.93 -20.29
N ALA A 290 2.91 7.56 -19.95
CA ALA A 290 3.59 6.42 -20.55
C ALA A 290 2.98 5.08 -20.12
N PHE A 291 2.67 4.90 -18.85
CA PHE A 291 2.09 3.66 -18.32
C PHE A 291 0.57 3.57 -18.47
N PHE A 292 -0.13 4.70 -18.45
CA PHE A 292 -1.59 4.83 -18.45
C PHE A 292 -2.02 5.85 -19.51
N PRO A 293 -1.96 5.51 -20.81
CA PRO A 293 -2.18 6.47 -21.90
C PRO A 293 -3.60 7.08 -21.90
N ASN A 294 -4.59 6.35 -21.38
CA ASN A 294 -5.98 6.79 -21.30
C ASN A 294 -6.33 7.41 -19.92
N MET A 295 -5.33 8.00 -19.24
CA MET A 295 -5.56 8.65 -17.96
C MET A 295 -6.22 10.03 -18.11
N GLN A 296 -7.18 10.29 -17.24
CA GLN A 296 -7.76 11.59 -16.96
C GLN A 296 -7.18 12.11 -15.64
N LEU A 297 -6.72 13.37 -15.62
CA LEU A 297 -6.17 14.00 -14.42
C LEU A 297 -7.15 15.04 -13.90
N GLU A 298 -7.65 14.84 -12.69
CA GLU A 298 -8.49 15.76 -11.96
C GLU A 298 -7.76 16.32 -10.75
N GLU A 299 -8.00 17.60 -10.43
CA GLU A 299 -7.35 18.30 -9.32
C GLU A 299 -8.39 18.77 -8.30
N LEU A 300 -8.10 18.53 -7.01
CA LEU A 300 -8.91 19.05 -5.90
C LEU A 300 -8.03 19.98 -5.03
N ASP A 301 -8.62 21.04 -4.50
CA ASP A 301 -7.96 21.97 -3.57
C ASP A 301 -7.76 21.30 -2.20
N ALA A 302 -6.86 20.30 -2.15
CA ALA A 302 -6.58 19.44 -1.02
C ALA A 302 -5.09 19.12 -0.92
N GLY A 303 -4.67 18.62 0.24
CA GLY A 303 -3.38 17.97 0.46
C GLY A 303 -3.38 16.53 -0.04
N HIS A 304 -2.62 15.68 0.65
CA HIS A 304 -2.44 14.27 0.27
C HIS A 304 -3.71 13.40 0.47
N TRP A 305 -4.57 13.74 1.41
CA TRP A 305 -5.78 12.98 1.72
C TRP A 305 -7.01 13.55 1.00
N VAL A 306 -6.96 13.63 -0.34
CA VAL A 306 -8.01 14.23 -1.20
C VAL A 306 -9.42 13.75 -0.88
N HIS A 307 -9.56 12.46 -0.57
CA HIS A 307 -10.83 11.81 -0.24
C HIS A 307 -11.37 12.19 1.15
N ALA A 308 -10.49 12.59 2.08
CA ALA A 308 -10.85 13.02 3.43
C ALA A 308 -11.06 14.54 3.51
N GLU A 309 -10.25 15.31 2.79
CA GLU A 309 -10.28 16.77 2.80
C GLU A 309 -11.40 17.33 1.91
N LYS A 310 -11.72 16.66 0.80
CA LYS A 310 -12.74 17.05 -0.18
C LYS A 310 -13.69 15.88 -0.50
N PRO A 311 -14.39 15.33 0.50
CA PRO A 311 -15.16 14.08 0.34
C PRO A 311 -16.33 14.20 -0.64
N THR A 312 -16.94 15.35 -0.77
CA THR A 312 -18.09 15.57 -1.68
C THR A 312 -17.63 15.65 -3.12
N GLU A 313 -16.64 16.47 -3.41
CA GLU A 313 -16.06 16.65 -4.74
C GLU A 313 -15.39 15.37 -5.21
N PHE A 314 -14.62 14.71 -4.34
CA PHE A 314 -14.00 13.41 -4.61
C PHE A 314 -15.06 12.36 -5.00
N ARG A 315 -16.14 12.24 -4.19
CA ARG A 315 -17.23 11.29 -4.46
C ARG A 315 -17.86 11.53 -5.82
N LYS A 316 -18.12 12.79 -6.16
CA LYS A 316 -18.69 13.15 -7.47
C LYS A 316 -17.79 12.68 -8.62
N LEU A 317 -16.48 12.97 -8.56
CA LEU A 317 -15.51 12.53 -9.59
C LEU A 317 -15.51 11.01 -9.76
N VAL A 318 -15.52 10.26 -8.64
CA VAL A 318 -15.54 8.79 -8.68
C VAL A 318 -16.84 8.27 -9.31
N VAL A 319 -17.99 8.80 -8.91
CA VAL A 319 -19.30 8.37 -9.44
C VAL A 319 -19.42 8.68 -10.93
N ASP A 320 -19.06 9.89 -11.34
CA ASP A 320 -19.10 10.31 -12.74
C ASP A 320 -18.22 9.38 -13.60
N PHE A 321 -16.94 9.18 -13.21
CA PHE A 321 -16.01 8.31 -13.91
C PHE A 321 -16.49 6.85 -14.01
N LEU A 322 -17.07 6.30 -12.95
CA LEU A 322 -17.53 4.91 -12.92
C LEU A 322 -18.80 4.69 -13.75
N ASN A 323 -19.55 5.74 -14.08
CA ASN A 323 -20.76 5.70 -14.89
C ASN A 323 -20.52 6.02 -16.38
N GLU A 324 -19.41 6.67 -16.74
CA GLU A 324 -19.05 7.02 -18.11
C GLU A 324 -18.49 5.84 -18.93
N SER A 325 -18.22 4.68 -18.31
CA SER A 325 -17.44 3.56 -18.90
C SER A 325 -18.25 2.30 -19.05
#